data_0e18efe47a82054bfbffdda3d036caf8
#
_entry.id   0e18efe47a82054bfbffdda3d036caf8
#
_cell.length_a   1.000
_cell.length_b   1.000
_cell.length_c   1.000
_cell.angle_alpha   90.00
_cell.angle_beta   90.00
_cell.angle_gamma   90.00
#
_symmetry.space_group_name_H-M   'P 1'
#
loop_
_entity.id
_entity.type
_entity.pdbx_description
1 polymer ?
#
loop_
_entity_poly.entity_id
_entity_poly.type
_entity_poly.pdbx_seq_one_letter_code
_entity_poly.pdbx_strand_id
1 'polypeptide(L)'
;EPEEGFKFSDLGGLFKTTGFWYVAFLCLMFYAGVFPFLKFATKLMIFKYGVDANLAGLIPAMLPFGTIFLTPIFGSVYDKYGKGATLMIIGSCLLTLVHVVFALPLNSWVLAVVMMLILGVAFGLVPSAMWPSVPKIIPMKLLGTAYALIFYIQNIGLALIPVWIGKVNQANTAADGTIDYTQTMTIFACFGVIAILIAFLLLFEDKRKGYGLQKPNVK
;
A
#
# COMPACT_ATOMS: atom_id res chain seq x y z
N GLU A 1 -23.94 24.09 -16.50
CA GLU A 1 -24.18 23.11 -17.58
C GLU A 1 -24.78 21.86 -16.94
N PRO A 2 -25.84 21.22 -17.53
CA PRO A 2 -26.33 19.98 -16.99
C PRO A 2 -25.23 18.94 -17.03
N GLU A 3 -24.91 18.34 -15.86
CA GLU A 3 -23.95 17.25 -15.77
C GLU A 3 -24.42 16.14 -16.71
N GLU A 4 -23.65 15.87 -17.76
CA GLU A 4 -23.90 14.72 -18.63
C GLU A 4 -23.86 13.47 -17.76
N GLY A 5 -25.00 12.79 -17.61
CA GLY A 5 -25.11 11.57 -16.81
C GLY A 5 -24.14 10.49 -17.32
N PHE A 6 -23.68 9.64 -16.43
CA PHE A 6 -22.83 8.50 -16.70
C PHE A 6 -23.40 7.64 -17.86
N LYS A 7 -22.59 7.35 -18.85
CA LYS A 7 -22.92 6.44 -19.95
C LYS A 7 -21.99 5.21 -19.90
N PHE A 8 -22.52 4.02 -20.11
CA PHE A 8 -21.70 2.78 -20.16
C PHE A 8 -20.59 2.83 -21.23
N SER A 9 -20.78 3.60 -22.32
CA SER A 9 -19.76 3.87 -23.32
C SER A 9 -18.50 4.54 -22.75
N ASP A 10 -18.64 5.30 -21.67
CA ASP A 10 -17.55 6.04 -21.03
C ASP A 10 -16.58 5.11 -20.30
N LEU A 11 -17.03 3.90 -19.90
CA LEU A 11 -16.15 2.87 -19.32
C LEU A 11 -15.04 2.46 -20.28
N GLY A 12 -15.32 2.42 -21.59
CA GLY A 12 -14.30 2.12 -22.59
C GLY A 12 -13.14 3.11 -22.58
N GLY A 13 -13.42 4.39 -22.33
CA GLY A 13 -12.40 5.44 -22.17
C GLY A 13 -11.54 5.23 -20.91
N LEU A 14 -12.19 4.88 -19.78
CA LEU A 14 -11.49 4.59 -18.53
C LEU A 14 -10.52 3.43 -18.67
N PHE A 15 -10.97 2.30 -19.25
CA PHE A 15 -10.13 1.11 -19.43
C PHE A 15 -8.98 1.30 -20.43
N LYS A 16 -9.10 2.26 -21.36
CA LYS A 16 -8.02 2.65 -22.27
C LYS A 16 -6.98 3.58 -21.61
N THR A 17 -7.27 4.10 -20.44
CA THR A 17 -6.36 5.03 -19.72
C THR A 17 -5.32 4.23 -18.95
N THR A 18 -4.08 4.19 -19.47
CA THR A 18 -2.97 3.45 -18.84
C THR A 18 -2.71 3.89 -17.39
N GLY A 19 -2.79 5.20 -17.12
CA GLY A 19 -2.63 5.75 -15.77
C GLY A 19 -3.64 5.21 -14.76
N PHE A 20 -4.88 4.91 -15.18
CA PHE A 20 -5.88 4.26 -14.34
C PHE A 20 -5.39 2.88 -13.84
N TRP A 21 -4.87 2.05 -14.74
CA TRP A 21 -4.37 0.73 -14.38
C TRP A 21 -3.16 0.79 -13.46
N TYR A 22 -2.25 1.74 -13.71
CA TYR A 22 -1.10 1.92 -12.81
C TYR A 22 -1.54 2.28 -11.40
N VAL A 23 -2.50 3.20 -11.24
CA VAL A 23 -3.02 3.53 -9.91
C VAL A 23 -3.77 2.35 -9.28
N ALA A 24 -4.60 1.63 -10.05
CA ALA A 24 -5.36 0.48 -9.56
C ALA A 24 -4.45 -0.66 -9.06
N PHE A 25 -3.42 -1.01 -9.86
CA PHE A 25 -2.47 -2.05 -9.47
C PHE A 25 -1.49 -1.60 -8.39
N LEU A 26 -1.08 -0.33 -8.38
CA LEU A 26 -0.30 0.21 -7.27
C LEU A 26 -1.08 0.14 -5.96
N CYS A 27 -2.34 0.53 -5.99
CA CYS A 27 -3.25 0.41 -4.86
C CYS A 27 -3.34 -1.04 -4.38
N LEU A 28 -3.62 -1.99 -5.29
CA LEU A 28 -3.69 -3.42 -4.98
C LEU A 28 -2.39 -3.91 -4.32
N MET A 29 -1.24 -3.68 -4.92
CA MET A 29 0.04 -4.21 -4.45
C MET A 29 0.46 -3.59 -3.12
N PHE A 30 0.32 -2.27 -2.98
CA PHE A 30 0.67 -1.57 -1.75
C PHE A 30 -0.23 -1.98 -0.58
N TYR A 31 -1.55 -1.98 -0.77
CA TYR A 31 -2.49 -2.38 0.27
C TYR A 31 -2.40 -3.87 0.60
N ALA A 32 -2.06 -4.71 -0.38
CA ALA A 32 -1.78 -6.13 -0.18
C ALA A 32 -0.56 -6.38 0.71
N GLY A 33 0.45 -5.50 0.64
CA GLY A 33 1.61 -5.54 1.53
C GLY A 33 1.30 -5.08 2.96
N VAL A 34 0.23 -4.32 3.19
CA VAL A 34 -0.08 -3.74 4.51
C VAL A 34 -1.17 -4.53 5.25
N PHE A 35 -2.39 -4.58 4.72
CA PHE A 35 -3.54 -5.11 5.47
C PHE A 35 -3.51 -6.63 5.69
N PRO A 36 -3.19 -7.46 4.67
CA PRO A 36 -2.98 -8.89 4.91
C PRO A 36 -1.86 -9.17 5.90
N PHE A 37 -0.76 -8.42 5.85
CA PHE A 37 0.32 -8.53 6.83
C PHE A 37 -0.17 -8.28 8.26
N LEU A 38 -0.97 -7.24 8.50
CA LEU A 38 -1.47 -6.92 9.84
C LEU A 38 -2.28 -8.06 10.48
N LYS A 39 -2.94 -8.90 9.68
CA LYS A 39 -3.67 -10.09 10.19
C LYS A 39 -2.74 -11.11 10.85
N PHE A 40 -1.47 -11.16 10.45
CA PHE A 40 -0.47 -12.10 10.96
C PHE A 40 0.56 -11.43 11.88
N ALA A 41 0.60 -10.10 11.91
CA ALA A 41 1.64 -9.33 12.57
C ALA A 41 1.74 -9.61 14.08
N THR A 42 0.62 -9.76 14.79
CA THR A 42 0.64 -10.10 16.23
C THR A 42 1.33 -11.44 16.49
N LYS A 43 1.03 -12.46 15.68
CA LYS A 43 1.69 -13.78 15.80
C LYS A 43 3.18 -13.69 15.44
N LEU A 44 3.53 -12.89 14.44
CA LEU A 44 4.92 -12.60 14.10
C LEU A 44 5.67 -11.99 15.31
N MET A 45 5.06 -11.04 16.03
CA MET A 45 5.65 -10.45 17.23
C MET A 45 5.90 -11.49 18.32
N ILE A 46 4.97 -12.41 18.53
CA ILE A 46 5.11 -13.46 19.53
C ILE A 46 6.18 -14.48 19.12
N PHE A 47 6.03 -15.10 17.96
CA PHE A 47 6.85 -16.26 17.58
C PHE A 47 8.26 -15.88 17.12
N LYS A 48 8.42 -14.77 16.42
CA LYS A 48 9.72 -14.35 15.90
C LYS A 48 10.48 -13.43 16.86
N TYR A 49 9.77 -12.50 17.49
CA TYR A 49 10.39 -11.44 18.30
C TYR A 49 10.28 -11.68 19.81
N GLY A 50 9.60 -12.77 20.22
CA GLY A 50 9.49 -13.15 21.63
C GLY A 50 8.71 -12.13 22.48
N VAL A 51 7.85 -11.33 21.88
CA VAL A 51 7.02 -10.34 22.60
C VAL A 51 5.95 -11.06 23.40
N ASP A 52 5.72 -10.64 24.65
CA ASP A 52 4.65 -11.17 25.47
C ASP A 52 3.29 -11.09 24.76
N ALA A 53 2.51 -12.17 24.83
CA ALA A 53 1.24 -12.30 24.11
C ALA A 53 0.23 -11.19 24.44
N ASN A 54 0.26 -10.65 25.68
CA ASN A 54 -0.61 -9.55 26.09
C ASN A 54 -0.21 -8.20 25.48
N LEU A 55 1.05 -8.03 25.10
CA LEU A 55 1.62 -6.80 24.55
C LEU A 55 1.80 -6.86 23.01
N ALA A 56 1.90 -8.06 22.46
CA ALA A 56 2.24 -8.27 21.05
C ALA A 56 1.30 -7.57 20.06
N GLY A 57 0.02 -7.43 20.40
CA GLY A 57 -0.98 -6.72 19.58
C GLY A 57 -0.80 -5.20 19.56
N LEU A 58 -0.12 -4.62 20.57
CA LEU A 58 0.10 -3.18 20.63
C LEU A 58 1.04 -2.68 19.51
N ILE A 59 2.01 -3.51 19.13
CA ILE A 59 3.01 -3.14 18.11
C ILE A 59 2.34 -2.95 16.74
N PRO A 60 1.58 -3.90 16.18
CA PRO A 60 0.83 -3.68 14.93
C PRO A 60 -0.24 -2.58 15.04
N ALA A 61 -0.85 -2.40 16.23
CA ALA A 61 -1.84 -1.34 16.44
C ALA A 61 -1.26 0.08 16.30
N MET A 62 0.06 0.26 16.41
CA MET A 62 0.71 1.56 16.18
C MET A 62 0.49 2.08 14.75
N LEU A 63 0.29 1.20 13.77
CA LEU A 63 0.12 1.61 12.37
C LEU A 63 -1.15 2.46 12.18
N PRO A 64 -2.38 2.00 12.51
CA PRO A 64 -3.57 2.83 12.34
C PRO A 64 -3.54 4.10 13.18
N PHE A 65 -2.98 4.06 14.39
CA PHE A 65 -2.83 5.27 15.22
C PHE A 65 -1.86 6.27 14.58
N GLY A 66 -0.72 5.81 14.06
CA GLY A 66 0.25 6.67 13.37
C GLY A 66 -0.35 7.35 12.14
N THR A 67 -1.19 6.66 11.37
CA THR A 67 -1.79 7.21 10.16
C THR A 67 -2.76 8.35 10.41
N ILE A 68 -3.44 8.39 11.57
CA ILE A 68 -4.31 9.51 11.96
C ILE A 68 -3.55 10.83 11.94
N PHE A 69 -2.30 10.84 12.40
CA PHE A 69 -1.46 12.03 12.44
C PHE A 69 -0.67 12.25 11.14
N LEU A 70 -0.13 11.18 10.56
CA LEU A 70 0.78 11.26 9.42
C LEU A 70 0.04 11.56 8.11
N THR A 71 -1.17 11.05 7.91
CA THR A 71 -1.91 11.26 6.66
C THR A 71 -2.22 12.73 6.38
N PRO A 72 -2.72 13.54 7.35
CA PRO A 72 -2.91 14.98 7.12
C PRO A 72 -1.58 15.73 6.84
N ILE A 73 -0.50 15.33 7.53
CA ILE A 73 0.82 15.95 7.33
C ILE A 73 1.30 15.69 5.91
N PHE A 74 1.28 14.42 5.47
CA PHE A 74 1.74 14.07 4.12
C PHE A 74 0.80 14.56 3.03
N GLY A 75 -0.52 14.65 3.29
CA GLY A 75 -1.47 15.31 2.41
C GLY A 75 -1.09 16.77 2.19
N SER A 76 -0.82 17.52 3.27
CA SER A 76 -0.37 18.91 3.19
C SER A 76 0.97 19.07 2.47
N VAL A 77 1.90 18.13 2.66
CA VAL A 77 3.18 18.09 1.93
C VAL A 77 2.93 17.90 0.43
N TYR A 78 2.06 16.95 0.07
CA TYR A 78 1.70 16.72 -1.32
C TYR A 78 1.01 17.94 -1.95
N ASP A 79 0.08 18.56 -1.24
CA ASP A 79 -0.65 19.73 -1.73
C ASP A 79 0.31 20.90 -1.99
N LYS A 80 1.26 21.15 -1.08
CA LYS A 80 2.20 22.26 -1.16
C LYS A 80 3.35 22.03 -2.14
N TYR A 81 3.93 20.84 -2.15
CA TYR A 81 5.15 20.55 -2.92
C TYR A 81 4.90 19.66 -4.14
N GLY A 82 3.76 19.01 -4.24
CA GLY A 82 3.46 18.02 -5.28
C GLY A 82 4.27 16.74 -5.12
N LYS A 83 4.89 16.30 -6.22
CA LYS A 83 5.74 15.09 -6.29
C LYS A 83 5.00 13.80 -5.93
N GLY A 84 3.72 13.70 -6.29
CA GLY A 84 2.86 12.57 -5.92
C GLY A 84 3.43 11.20 -6.30
N ALA A 85 3.86 11.01 -7.55
CA ALA A 85 4.47 9.75 -7.97
C ALA A 85 5.78 9.46 -7.20
N THR A 86 6.57 10.49 -6.87
CA THR A 86 7.79 10.33 -6.05
C THR A 86 7.45 9.88 -4.63
N LEU A 87 6.41 10.45 -4.01
CA LEU A 87 5.96 10.03 -2.68
C LEU A 87 5.47 8.58 -2.68
N MET A 88 4.77 8.15 -3.73
CA MET A 88 4.35 6.75 -3.91
C MET A 88 5.56 5.80 -4.03
N ILE A 89 6.62 6.20 -4.77
CA ILE A 89 7.88 5.44 -4.87
C ILE A 89 8.53 5.31 -3.50
N ILE A 90 8.70 6.42 -2.78
CA ILE A 90 9.34 6.42 -1.44
C ILE A 90 8.56 5.52 -0.48
N GLY A 91 7.23 5.66 -0.41
CA GLY A 91 6.41 4.83 0.46
C GLY A 91 6.46 3.35 0.10
N SER A 92 6.50 3.01 -1.20
CA SER A 92 6.67 1.61 -1.66
C SER A 92 8.05 1.05 -1.33
N CYS A 93 9.10 1.88 -1.38
CA CYS A 93 10.45 1.50 -0.93
C CYS A 93 10.47 1.23 0.58
N LEU A 94 9.82 2.06 1.38
CA LEU A 94 9.72 1.85 2.83
C LEU A 94 8.94 0.57 3.16
N LEU A 95 7.83 0.30 2.47
CA LEU A 95 7.08 -0.95 2.59
C LEU A 95 7.97 -2.16 2.31
N THR A 96 8.71 -2.12 1.20
CA THR A 96 9.63 -3.20 0.81
C THR A 96 10.73 -3.39 1.87
N LEU A 97 11.35 -2.31 2.32
CA LEU A 97 12.37 -2.34 3.36
C LEU A 97 11.87 -3.04 4.63
N VAL A 98 10.68 -2.69 5.10
CA VAL A 98 10.08 -3.29 6.30
C VAL A 98 9.95 -4.80 6.14
N HIS A 99 9.39 -5.28 5.04
CA HIS A 99 9.19 -6.70 4.83
C HIS A 99 10.49 -7.47 4.57
N VAL A 100 11.48 -6.85 3.91
CA VAL A 100 12.81 -7.43 3.79
C VAL A 100 13.45 -7.60 5.16
N VAL A 101 13.40 -6.59 6.03
CA VAL A 101 13.94 -6.68 7.39
C VAL A 101 13.18 -7.75 8.19
N PHE A 102 11.85 -7.83 8.04
CA PHE A 102 11.07 -8.89 8.69
C PHE A 102 11.36 -10.30 8.12
N ALA A 103 11.86 -10.44 6.90
CA ALA A 103 12.30 -11.73 6.35
C ALA A 103 13.67 -12.16 6.87
N LEU A 104 14.54 -11.24 7.29
CA LEU A 104 15.87 -11.55 7.80
C LEU A 104 15.79 -12.25 9.16
N PRO A 105 16.80 -13.07 9.55
CA PRO A 105 16.85 -13.77 10.84
C PRO A 105 17.25 -12.83 12.00
N LEU A 106 16.56 -11.70 12.08
CA LEU A 106 16.72 -10.70 13.13
C LEU A 106 15.53 -10.81 14.09
N ASN A 107 15.78 -10.89 15.39
CA ASN A 107 14.77 -11.17 16.42
C ASN A 107 14.67 -10.11 17.51
N SER A 108 15.19 -8.91 17.31
CA SER A 108 15.06 -7.80 18.25
C SER A 108 13.65 -7.19 18.19
N TRP A 109 12.91 -7.22 19.30
CA TRP A 109 11.59 -6.59 19.38
C TRP A 109 11.63 -5.07 19.17
N VAL A 110 12.74 -4.41 19.56
CA VAL A 110 12.94 -2.98 19.31
C VAL A 110 12.98 -2.72 17.80
N LEU A 111 13.67 -3.59 17.03
CA LEU A 111 13.70 -3.51 15.59
C LEU A 111 12.28 -3.67 15.01
N ALA A 112 11.47 -4.58 15.56
CA ALA A 112 10.09 -4.76 15.12
C ALA A 112 9.25 -3.50 15.32
N VAL A 113 9.40 -2.81 16.46
CA VAL A 113 8.73 -1.51 16.72
C VAL A 113 9.17 -0.46 15.69
N VAL A 114 10.47 -0.32 15.45
CA VAL A 114 11.00 0.63 14.44
C VAL A 114 10.45 0.33 13.05
N MET A 115 10.41 -0.94 12.66
CA MET A 115 9.86 -1.34 11.35
C MET A 115 8.35 -1.03 11.25
N MET A 116 7.57 -1.20 12.31
CA MET A 116 6.16 -0.85 12.33
C MET A 116 5.93 0.66 12.23
N LEU A 117 6.78 1.48 12.86
CA LEU A 117 6.75 2.94 12.68
C LEU A 117 7.06 3.35 11.24
N ILE A 118 8.08 2.72 10.63
CA ILE A 118 8.41 2.95 9.21
C ILE A 118 7.26 2.53 8.30
N LEU A 119 6.60 1.41 8.60
CA LEU A 119 5.40 0.97 7.87
C LEU A 119 4.27 1.99 7.99
N GLY A 120 4.08 2.59 9.16
CA GLY A 120 3.14 3.68 9.39
C GLY A 120 3.44 4.92 8.53
N VAL A 121 4.73 5.29 8.41
CA VAL A 121 5.17 6.37 7.51
C VAL A 121 4.86 6.01 6.05
N ALA A 122 5.19 4.79 5.61
CA ALA A 122 4.88 4.32 4.26
C ALA A 122 3.37 4.40 3.96
N PHE A 123 2.55 3.95 4.91
CA PHE A 123 1.09 3.97 4.79
C PHE A 123 0.49 5.38 4.89
N GLY A 124 1.16 6.32 5.52
CA GLY A 124 0.80 7.74 5.46
C GLY A 124 1.12 8.37 4.11
N LEU A 125 2.29 8.07 3.54
CA LEU A 125 2.79 8.67 2.28
C LEU A 125 1.99 8.24 1.06
N VAL A 126 1.82 6.92 0.84
CA VAL A 126 1.25 6.41 -0.43
C VAL A 126 -0.21 6.82 -0.61
N PRO A 127 -1.14 6.58 0.33
CA PRO A 127 -2.52 6.99 0.17
C PRO A 127 -2.70 8.50 0.03
N SER A 128 -1.92 9.32 0.79
CA SER A 128 -1.98 10.78 0.72
C SER A 128 -1.64 11.35 -0.66
N ALA A 129 -0.80 10.64 -1.43
CA ALA A 129 -0.44 11.05 -2.78
C ALA A 129 -1.28 10.34 -3.85
N MET A 130 -1.62 9.07 -3.65
CA MET A 130 -2.28 8.22 -4.64
C MET A 130 -3.73 8.64 -4.87
N TRP A 131 -4.53 8.81 -3.81
CA TRP A 131 -5.94 9.14 -3.96
C TRP A 131 -6.17 10.51 -4.61
N PRO A 132 -5.46 11.58 -4.23
CA PRO A 132 -5.57 12.88 -4.92
C PRO A 132 -4.97 12.89 -6.33
N SER A 133 -4.21 11.86 -6.72
CA SER A 133 -3.70 11.71 -8.09
C SER A 133 -4.75 11.22 -9.08
N VAL A 134 -5.79 10.50 -8.62
CA VAL A 134 -6.83 9.94 -9.49
C VAL A 134 -7.54 11.03 -10.31
N PRO A 135 -8.01 12.16 -9.74
CA PRO A 135 -8.67 13.22 -10.51
C PRO A 135 -7.74 13.96 -11.47
N LYS A 136 -6.42 13.81 -11.35
CA LYS A 136 -5.47 14.35 -12.34
C LYS A 136 -5.35 13.46 -13.59
N ILE A 137 -5.72 12.18 -13.47
CA ILE A 137 -5.62 11.17 -14.54
C ILE A 137 -6.96 10.96 -15.23
N ILE A 138 -8.05 10.99 -14.45
CA ILE A 138 -9.40 10.59 -14.87
C ILE A 138 -10.30 11.82 -14.94
N PRO A 139 -11.08 12.00 -16.02
CA PRO A 139 -12.07 13.07 -16.11
C PRO A 139 -13.11 13.01 -14.97
N MET A 140 -13.54 14.18 -14.50
CA MET A 140 -14.45 14.32 -13.35
C MET A 140 -15.72 13.46 -13.48
N LYS A 141 -16.33 13.38 -14.67
CA LYS A 141 -17.52 12.57 -14.94
C LYS A 141 -17.35 11.06 -14.70
N LEU A 142 -16.11 10.54 -14.70
CA LEU A 142 -15.79 9.12 -14.50
C LEU A 142 -15.18 8.84 -13.13
N LEU A 143 -14.98 9.87 -12.32
CA LEU A 143 -14.19 9.77 -11.10
C LEU A 143 -14.79 8.79 -10.07
N GLY A 144 -16.11 8.86 -9.86
CA GLY A 144 -16.81 7.93 -8.97
C GLY A 144 -16.64 6.48 -9.42
N THR A 145 -16.78 6.21 -10.71
CA THR A 145 -16.60 4.86 -11.28
C THR A 145 -15.15 4.39 -11.18
N ALA A 146 -14.19 5.30 -11.41
CA ALA A 146 -12.77 4.99 -11.28
C ALA A 146 -12.43 4.59 -9.84
N TYR A 147 -12.86 5.36 -8.85
CA TYR A 147 -12.68 5.01 -7.44
C TYR A 147 -13.33 3.68 -7.08
N ALA A 148 -14.57 3.44 -7.51
CA ALA A 148 -15.28 2.19 -7.25
C ALA A 148 -14.51 0.98 -7.81
N LEU A 149 -13.99 1.07 -9.04
CA LEU A 149 -13.21 -0.01 -9.66
C LEU A 149 -11.85 -0.21 -8.99
N ILE A 150 -11.15 0.87 -8.61
CA ILE A 150 -9.88 0.76 -7.86
C ILE A 150 -10.13 0.04 -6.52
N PHE A 151 -11.16 0.45 -5.78
CA PHE A 151 -11.53 -0.23 -4.53
C PHE A 151 -11.95 -1.69 -4.74
N TYR A 152 -12.68 -1.98 -5.83
CA TYR A 152 -13.07 -3.35 -6.17
C TYR A 152 -11.85 -4.23 -6.40
N ILE A 153 -10.91 -3.79 -7.25
CA ILE A 153 -9.64 -4.50 -7.53
C ILE A 153 -8.84 -4.69 -6.23
N GLN A 154 -8.72 -3.64 -5.42
CA GLN A 154 -8.05 -3.72 -4.12
C GLN A 154 -8.69 -4.77 -3.21
N ASN A 155 -10.02 -4.79 -3.08
CA ASN A 155 -10.74 -5.69 -2.17
C ASN A 155 -10.65 -7.15 -2.61
N ILE A 156 -10.56 -7.45 -3.91
CA ILE A 156 -10.26 -8.81 -4.39
C ILE A 156 -8.92 -9.30 -3.79
N GLY A 157 -7.88 -8.46 -3.86
CA GLY A 157 -6.59 -8.79 -3.24
C GLY A 157 -6.69 -8.95 -1.73
N LEU A 158 -7.36 -8.03 -1.04
CA LEU A 158 -7.55 -8.09 0.41
C LEU A 158 -8.35 -9.32 0.88
N ALA A 159 -9.19 -9.89 0.02
CA ALA A 159 -9.91 -11.13 0.29
C ALA A 159 -9.05 -12.38 0.04
N LEU A 160 -8.33 -12.43 -1.09
CA LEU A 160 -7.64 -13.64 -1.52
C LEU A 160 -6.25 -13.81 -0.89
N ILE A 161 -5.51 -12.71 -0.71
CA ILE A 161 -4.12 -12.76 -0.22
C ILE A 161 -4.03 -13.34 1.20
N PRO A 162 -4.87 -12.98 2.18
CA PRO A 162 -4.81 -13.60 3.51
C PRO A 162 -5.01 -15.11 3.49
N VAL A 163 -5.87 -15.62 2.58
CA VAL A 163 -6.12 -17.06 2.42
C VAL A 163 -4.85 -17.75 1.89
N TRP A 164 -4.22 -17.16 0.89
CA TRP A 164 -2.94 -17.67 0.35
C TRP A 164 -1.84 -17.64 1.41
N ILE A 165 -1.65 -16.51 2.08
CA ILE A 165 -0.64 -16.37 3.15
C ILE A 165 -0.91 -17.31 4.32
N GLY A 166 -2.18 -17.55 4.67
CA GLY A 166 -2.55 -18.54 5.68
C GLY A 166 -2.06 -19.95 5.32
N LYS A 167 -2.18 -20.37 4.06
CA LYS A 167 -1.65 -21.65 3.57
C LYS A 167 -0.11 -21.68 3.61
N VAL A 168 0.56 -20.59 3.22
CA VAL A 168 2.02 -20.48 3.32
C VAL A 168 2.48 -20.61 4.76
N ASN A 169 1.86 -19.91 5.69
CA ASN A 169 2.18 -20.01 7.11
C ASN A 169 1.95 -21.43 7.65
N GLN A 170 0.85 -22.09 7.26
CA GLN A 170 0.56 -23.47 7.65
C GLN A 170 1.65 -24.44 7.15
N ALA A 171 2.09 -24.27 5.90
CA ALA A 171 3.16 -25.10 5.33
C ALA A 171 4.53 -24.87 6.01
N ASN A 172 4.75 -23.71 6.64
CA ASN A 172 5.98 -23.36 7.36
C ASN A 172 5.81 -23.41 8.89
N THR A 173 4.83 -24.18 9.37
CA THR A 173 4.60 -24.40 10.80
C THR A 173 5.31 -25.69 11.22
N ALA A 174 6.20 -25.61 12.21
CA ALA A 174 6.89 -26.76 12.78
C ALA A 174 5.98 -27.60 13.68
N ALA A 175 6.43 -28.80 14.06
CA ALA A 175 5.65 -29.72 14.89
C ALA A 175 5.33 -29.17 16.30
N ASP A 176 6.14 -28.25 16.81
CA ASP A 176 5.94 -27.54 18.08
C ASP A 176 4.97 -26.35 17.97
N GLY A 177 4.43 -26.07 16.76
CA GLY A 177 3.52 -24.97 16.48
C GLY A 177 4.20 -23.65 16.19
N THR A 178 5.54 -23.58 16.19
CA THR A 178 6.27 -22.37 15.77
C THR A 178 6.15 -22.16 14.27
N ILE A 179 6.07 -20.90 13.84
CA ILE A 179 5.89 -20.52 12.42
C ILE A 179 7.16 -19.81 11.93
N ASP A 180 7.77 -20.31 10.86
CA ASP A 180 8.78 -19.58 10.13
C ASP A 180 8.13 -18.59 9.14
N TYR A 181 8.25 -17.31 9.45
CA TYR A 181 7.66 -16.23 8.65
C TYR A 181 8.54 -15.77 7.49
N THR A 182 9.72 -16.34 7.29
CA THR A 182 10.68 -15.87 6.25
C THR A 182 10.04 -15.85 4.87
N GLN A 183 9.38 -16.95 4.46
CA GLN A 183 8.71 -17.02 3.16
C GLN A 183 7.55 -16.03 3.05
N THR A 184 6.75 -15.90 4.09
CA THR A 184 5.63 -14.96 4.15
C THR A 184 6.09 -13.53 4.02
N MET A 185 7.14 -13.13 4.73
CA MET A 185 7.67 -11.76 4.66
C MET A 185 8.32 -11.50 3.30
N THR A 186 8.95 -12.50 2.69
CA THR A 186 9.49 -12.40 1.32
C THR A 186 8.38 -12.15 0.30
N ILE A 187 7.23 -12.82 0.42
CA ILE A 187 6.07 -12.57 -0.45
C ILE A 187 5.56 -11.14 -0.29
N PHE A 188 5.46 -10.63 0.95
CA PHE A 188 5.06 -9.25 1.17
C PHE A 188 6.10 -8.25 0.64
N ALA A 189 7.39 -8.55 0.73
CA ALA A 189 8.45 -7.75 0.11
C ALA A 189 8.29 -7.71 -1.43
N CYS A 190 7.94 -8.84 -2.06
CA CYS A 190 7.66 -8.88 -3.50
C CYS A 190 6.49 -7.95 -3.90
N PHE A 191 5.41 -7.86 -3.10
CA PHE A 191 4.35 -6.87 -3.36
C PHE A 191 4.89 -5.45 -3.32
N GLY A 192 5.77 -5.14 -2.37
CA GLY A 192 6.45 -3.84 -2.30
C GLY A 192 7.30 -3.55 -3.54
N VAL A 193 8.10 -4.52 -3.99
CA VAL A 193 8.92 -4.39 -5.22
C VAL A 193 8.03 -4.14 -6.45
N ILE A 194 6.93 -4.89 -6.59
CA ILE A 194 5.98 -4.67 -7.69
C ILE A 194 5.36 -3.28 -7.59
N ALA A 195 4.99 -2.83 -6.39
CA ALA A 195 4.47 -1.47 -6.17
C ALA A 195 5.50 -0.39 -6.58
N ILE A 196 6.79 -0.57 -6.26
CA ILE A 196 7.87 0.33 -6.70
C ILE A 196 7.92 0.40 -8.24
N LEU A 197 7.92 -0.74 -8.91
CA LEU A 197 7.97 -0.79 -10.37
C LEU A 197 6.77 -0.07 -11.00
N ILE A 198 5.56 -0.31 -10.48
CA ILE A 198 4.34 0.35 -10.96
C ILE A 198 4.39 1.85 -10.70
N ALA A 199 4.89 2.29 -9.54
CA ALA A 199 5.04 3.71 -9.22
C ALA A 199 6.04 4.43 -10.15
N PHE A 200 7.12 3.75 -10.56
CA PHE A 200 8.03 4.25 -11.60
C PHE A 200 7.33 4.33 -12.96
N LEU A 201 6.57 3.30 -13.35
CA LEU A 201 5.81 3.32 -14.60
C LEU A 201 4.79 4.46 -14.61
N LEU A 202 4.13 4.72 -13.48
CA LEU A 202 3.22 5.85 -13.31
C LEU A 202 3.95 7.20 -13.45
N LEU A 203 5.16 7.32 -12.88
CA LEU A 203 5.99 8.52 -13.02
C LEU A 203 6.40 8.77 -14.49
N PHE A 204 6.77 7.71 -15.22
CA PHE A 204 7.09 7.82 -16.65
C PHE A 204 5.87 8.20 -17.48
N GLU A 205 4.72 7.60 -17.18
CA GLU A 205 3.46 7.90 -17.86
C GLU A 205 3.01 9.34 -17.57
N ASP A 206 3.17 9.82 -16.33
CA ASP A 206 2.92 11.23 -15.97
C ASP A 206 3.76 12.19 -16.82
N LYS A 207 5.05 11.90 -16.99
CA LYS A 207 5.94 12.71 -17.85
C LYS A 207 5.51 12.68 -19.32
N ARG A 208 5.03 11.53 -19.80
CA ARG A 208 4.61 11.33 -21.19
C ARG A 208 3.26 11.99 -21.50
N LYS A 209 2.32 11.87 -20.59
CA LYS A 209 0.93 12.32 -20.78
C LYS A 209 0.65 13.70 -20.17
N GLY A 210 1.49 14.17 -19.25
CA GLY A 210 1.34 15.46 -18.61
C GLY A 210 0.19 15.54 -17.62
N TYR A 211 -0.09 14.48 -16.88
CA TYR A 211 -1.16 14.45 -15.85
C TYR A 211 -0.92 15.49 -14.73
N GLY A 212 0.34 15.80 -14.47
CA GLY A 212 0.71 16.76 -13.43
C GLY A 212 0.76 16.16 -12.02
N LEU A 213 1.06 14.87 -11.90
CA LEU A 213 1.20 14.19 -10.60
C LEU A 213 2.34 14.75 -9.76
N GLN A 214 3.34 15.35 -10.42
CA GLN A 214 4.50 15.96 -9.77
C GLN A 214 4.28 17.44 -9.43
N LYS A 215 3.18 18.04 -9.85
CA LYS A 215 2.86 19.45 -9.58
C LYS A 215 2.10 19.60 -8.26
N PRO A 216 2.31 20.66 -7.49
CA PRO A 216 1.52 20.97 -6.31
C PRO A 216 0.03 21.16 -6.65
N ASN A 217 -0.85 20.94 -5.68
CA ASN A 217 -2.29 21.16 -5.82
C ASN A 217 -2.67 22.62 -5.49
N VAL A 218 -1.93 23.26 -4.58
CA VAL A 218 -2.11 24.65 -4.20
C VAL A 218 -0.95 25.49 -4.76
N LYS A 219 -1.28 26.70 -5.22
CA LYS A 219 -0.29 27.67 -5.72
C LYS A 219 0.27 28.51 -4.58
#